data_3462b5d7cd0212d2a166f9ace795ffd5
#
_entry.id   3462b5d7cd0212d2a166f9ace795ffd5
#
_cell.length_a   1.000
_cell.length_b   1.000
_cell.length_c   1.000
_cell.angle_alpha   90.00
_cell.angle_beta   90.00
_cell.angle_gamma   90.00
#
_symmetry.space_group_name_H-M   'P 1'
#
loop_
_entity.id
_entity.type
_entity.pdbx_description
1 polymer ?
#
loop_
_entity_poly.entity_id
_entity_poly.type
_entity_poly.pdbx_seq_one_letter_code
_entity_poly.pdbx_strand_id
1 'polypeptide(L)'
;MFVSTYAGAVAGIDAVKVTVEVNLTGGGLGLYLVGLPDNAVKESEQRIRAAFENTGRKMSGRKVVVNLAPADLRKEGAGFDLPIAVGILAAMSEVSGELLPTTMFAGELSLDGTLRPVRGVLPLAVKARDEGLRRLVVPAENAAEAAVVEGVEVYGLHSLGEVIALLNGERRFDATVPVDAEATLASQSAYAEDFADVKGQTAVKRALEIAAAGGHNVLMIGAPGSGKTMLARRMPTILPPLSVEEALETTKIHSVAGKLGAERGLLSQRPFRAPHHMTSQVALIGGGQSPQPGEVSLAHNGVLFLDELPEFGRSVLEVLRQPLEDKKIMVSRARYSVEYPANFTLVAAMNPCPCGYYNHPTKECTCPPGAVHRYMGRISGPLLDRIDLQVEVTPVAIGEISQVRPSEPSAAIRERVIRAREVQAERFREVPGVHTNAMMNARMLREFCPLDQVARELLERAMVRLDLSARAYDRIVKVARTIADLEGPADIGAAHLAEAINYRSLDRGSWGR
;
A
#
# COMPACT_ATOMS: atom_id res chain seq x y z
N MET A 1 2.87 18.99 41.35
CA MET A 1 4.06 18.41 40.70
C MET A 1 3.80 18.34 39.22
N PHE A 2 4.73 18.78 38.38
CA PHE A 2 4.60 18.80 36.92
C PHE A 2 5.57 17.80 36.29
N VAL A 3 5.10 16.99 35.35
CA VAL A 3 5.89 15.98 34.62
C VAL A 3 5.45 15.97 33.16
N SER A 4 6.40 15.70 32.26
CA SER A 4 6.11 15.52 30.84
C SER A 4 6.58 14.14 30.39
N THR A 5 5.74 13.44 29.59
CA THR A 5 6.09 12.23 28.86
C THR A 5 5.84 12.44 27.36
N TYR A 6 6.36 11.58 26.51
CA TYR A 6 6.20 11.69 25.07
C TYR A 6 5.36 10.55 24.51
N ALA A 7 4.44 10.90 23.65
CA ALA A 7 3.62 10.01 22.84
C ALA A 7 3.71 10.42 21.36
N GLY A 8 3.01 9.72 20.49
CA GLY A 8 2.83 10.13 19.11
C GLY A 8 1.37 10.01 18.66
N ALA A 9 0.96 10.88 17.77
CA ALA A 9 -0.30 10.82 17.07
C ALA A 9 -0.05 10.52 15.58
N VAL A 10 -0.73 9.51 15.04
CA VAL A 10 -0.65 9.19 13.61
C VAL A 10 -1.38 10.26 12.80
N ALA A 11 -0.72 10.76 11.76
CA ALA A 11 -1.25 11.74 10.82
C ALA A 11 -0.95 11.27 9.38
N GLY A 12 -1.92 10.71 8.70
CA GLY A 12 -1.70 10.02 7.43
C GLY A 12 -0.92 8.74 7.59
N ILE A 13 0.25 8.65 6.97
CA ILE A 13 1.22 7.54 7.13
C ILE A 13 2.39 7.91 8.06
N ASP A 14 2.44 9.13 8.55
CA ASP A 14 3.47 9.63 9.45
C ASP A 14 2.94 9.85 10.86
N ALA A 15 3.80 10.28 11.77
CA ALA A 15 3.43 10.60 13.13
C ALA A 15 3.91 11.99 13.55
N VAL A 16 3.18 12.60 14.49
CA VAL A 16 3.53 13.86 15.12
C VAL A 16 3.78 13.58 16.60
N LYS A 17 4.90 14.10 17.13
CA LYS A 17 5.19 13.99 18.56
C LYS A 17 4.13 14.73 19.38
N VAL A 18 3.62 14.07 20.42
CA VAL A 18 2.69 14.64 21.40
C VAL A 18 3.38 14.67 22.75
N THR A 19 3.46 15.86 23.34
CA THR A 19 3.90 16.02 24.73
C THR A 19 2.69 15.85 25.65
N VAL A 20 2.78 14.88 26.54
CA VAL A 20 1.76 14.59 27.55
C VAL A 20 2.22 15.25 28.85
N GLU A 21 1.65 16.39 29.17
CA GLU A 21 1.98 17.18 30.35
C GLU A 21 1.00 16.83 31.48
N VAL A 22 1.52 16.34 32.60
CA VAL A 22 0.72 15.95 33.76
C VAL A 22 1.02 16.86 34.94
N ASN A 23 -0.03 17.47 35.50
CA ASN A 23 0.10 18.33 36.68
C ASN A 23 -0.85 17.90 37.81
N LEU A 24 -0.29 17.62 38.96
CA LEU A 24 -1.03 17.36 40.19
C LEU A 24 -1.25 18.65 40.97
N THR A 25 -2.52 19.05 41.14
CA THR A 25 -2.91 20.26 41.85
C THR A 25 -3.74 19.94 43.11
N GLY A 26 -3.72 20.81 44.09
CA GLY A 26 -4.65 20.78 45.24
C GLY A 26 -6.06 21.22 44.84
N GLY A 27 -7.07 20.85 45.64
CA GLY A 27 -8.42 21.41 45.51
C GLY A 27 -9.40 20.65 44.63
N GLY A 28 -9.44 19.32 44.77
CA GLY A 28 -10.47 18.49 44.12
C GLY A 28 -9.98 17.07 43.76
N LEU A 29 -10.92 16.24 43.34
CA LEU A 29 -10.67 14.90 42.83
C LEU A 29 -11.01 14.85 41.34
N GLY A 30 -10.31 14.03 40.57
CA GLY A 30 -10.63 13.72 39.17
C GLY A 30 -9.48 13.95 38.21
N LEU A 31 -9.62 13.34 37.02
CA LEU A 31 -8.73 13.47 35.88
C LEU A 31 -9.37 14.39 34.83
N TYR A 32 -8.65 15.39 34.40
CA TYR A 32 -9.09 16.35 33.39
C TYR A 32 -8.14 16.31 32.19
N LEU A 33 -8.68 15.90 31.03
CA LEU A 33 -7.95 15.82 29.78
C LEU A 33 -8.24 17.05 28.91
N VAL A 34 -7.18 17.72 28.46
CA VAL A 34 -7.24 18.87 27.52
C VAL A 34 -6.31 18.63 26.33
N GLY A 35 -6.48 19.37 25.21
CA GLY A 35 -5.65 19.23 24.01
C GLY A 35 -6.32 18.42 22.91
N LEU A 36 -7.63 18.59 22.70
CA LEU A 36 -8.44 17.95 21.66
C LEU A 36 -8.43 16.40 21.70
N PRO A 37 -8.67 15.75 22.86
CA PRO A 37 -8.82 14.30 22.93
C PRO A 37 -10.13 13.86 22.25
N ASP A 38 -10.08 12.73 21.52
CA ASP A 38 -11.28 12.05 21.04
C ASP A 38 -12.01 11.30 22.18
N ASN A 39 -13.07 10.58 21.84
CA ASN A 39 -13.81 9.82 22.86
C ASN A 39 -12.99 8.68 23.45
N ALA A 40 -12.18 7.98 22.62
CA ALA A 40 -11.34 6.88 23.07
C ALA A 40 -10.26 7.35 24.06
N VAL A 41 -9.67 8.53 23.81
CA VAL A 41 -8.73 9.17 24.74
C VAL A 41 -9.44 9.65 26.02
N LYS A 42 -10.67 10.13 25.94
CA LYS A 42 -11.44 10.53 27.15
C LYS A 42 -11.79 9.33 28.03
N GLU A 43 -12.02 8.17 27.43
CA GLU A 43 -12.30 6.92 28.14
C GLU A 43 -11.04 6.36 28.83
N SER A 44 -9.84 6.84 28.49
CA SER A 44 -8.58 6.40 29.13
C SER A 44 -8.59 6.58 30.64
N GLU A 45 -9.31 7.57 31.19
CA GLU A 45 -9.47 7.74 32.63
C GLU A 45 -9.96 6.45 33.31
N GLN A 46 -10.98 5.82 32.74
CA GLN A 46 -11.57 4.61 33.33
C GLN A 46 -10.62 3.42 33.23
N ARG A 47 -9.94 3.27 32.07
CA ARG A 47 -8.97 2.18 31.88
C ARG A 47 -7.75 2.35 32.78
N ILE A 48 -7.19 3.56 32.89
CA ILE A 48 -6.03 3.84 33.76
C ILE A 48 -6.39 3.63 35.22
N ARG A 49 -7.56 4.11 35.68
CA ARG A 49 -8.03 3.92 37.03
C ARG A 49 -8.13 2.43 37.40
N ALA A 50 -8.80 1.64 36.57
CA ALA A 50 -8.92 0.21 36.79
C ALA A 50 -7.57 -0.51 36.74
N ALA A 51 -6.71 -0.18 35.79
CA ALA A 51 -5.36 -0.73 35.68
C ALA A 51 -4.52 -0.44 36.94
N PHE A 52 -4.62 0.77 37.51
CA PHE A 52 -3.93 1.10 38.77
C PHE A 52 -4.46 0.27 39.92
N GLU A 53 -5.78 0.19 40.11
CA GLU A 53 -6.40 -0.60 41.18
C GLU A 53 -6.00 -2.08 41.09
N ASN A 54 -6.08 -2.68 39.90
CA ASN A 54 -5.75 -4.09 39.68
C ASN A 54 -4.24 -4.38 39.77
N THR A 55 -3.38 -3.37 39.66
CA THR A 55 -1.91 -3.49 39.89
C THR A 55 -1.50 -3.06 41.31
N GLY A 56 -2.46 -2.91 42.23
CA GLY A 56 -2.22 -2.58 43.63
C GLY A 56 -1.88 -1.11 43.90
N ARG A 57 -2.16 -0.24 42.94
CA ARG A 57 -1.93 1.22 43.02
C ARG A 57 -3.23 1.98 43.14
N LYS A 58 -3.16 3.17 43.66
CA LYS A 58 -4.34 4.03 43.77
C LYS A 58 -4.14 5.29 42.95
N MET A 59 -5.21 5.73 42.29
CA MET A 59 -5.22 7.03 41.66
C MET A 59 -4.96 8.14 42.69
N SER A 60 -4.27 9.18 42.27
CA SER A 60 -4.00 10.33 43.16
C SER A 60 -5.30 10.88 43.80
N GLY A 61 -5.25 11.10 45.11
CA GLY A 61 -6.31 11.82 45.85
C GLY A 61 -6.35 13.34 45.55
N ARG A 62 -5.66 13.79 44.51
CA ARG A 62 -5.59 15.20 44.06
C ARG A 62 -6.19 15.33 42.66
N LYS A 63 -6.46 16.57 42.26
CA LYS A 63 -6.86 16.89 40.88
C LYS A 63 -5.68 16.64 39.94
N VAL A 64 -5.88 15.81 38.94
CA VAL A 64 -4.92 15.50 37.87
C VAL A 64 -5.36 16.24 36.60
N VAL A 65 -4.51 17.11 36.07
CA VAL A 65 -4.74 17.75 34.77
C VAL A 65 -3.71 17.23 33.79
N VAL A 66 -4.18 16.68 32.68
CA VAL A 66 -3.34 16.19 31.58
C VAL A 66 -3.60 17.03 30.34
N ASN A 67 -2.54 17.66 29.84
CA ASN A 67 -2.57 18.40 28.60
C ASN A 67 -1.82 17.64 27.50
N LEU A 68 -2.47 17.46 26.35
CA LEU A 68 -1.90 16.78 25.19
C LEU A 68 -1.50 17.83 24.14
N ALA A 69 -0.25 18.26 24.14
CA ALA A 69 0.27 19.27 23.24
C ALA A 69 0.87 18.66 21.94
N PRO A 70 0.69 19.30 20.77
CA PRO A 70 0.06 20.58 20.50
C PRO A 70 -1.47 20.52 20.47
N ALA A 71 -2.15 21.61 20.80
CA ALA A 71 -3.60 21.65 20.94
C ALA A 71 -4.38 21.70 19.61
N ASP A 72 -3.73 22.00 18.50
CA ASP A 72 -4.30 22.06 17.14
C ASP A 72 -4.43 20.65 16.49
N LEU A 73 -3.70 19.68 16.98
CA LEU A 73 -3.76 18.29 16.54
C LEU A 73 -4.77 17.49 17.38
N ARG A 74 -5.72 16.82 16.74
CA ARG A 74 -6.62 15.89 17.42
C ARG A 74 -5.88 14.59 17.79
N LYS A 75 -6.04 14.12 19.00
CA LYS A 75 -5.49 12.87 19.51
C LYS A 75 -6.59 11.82 19.47
N GLU A 76 -6.30 10.74 18.74
CA GLU A 76 -7.26 9.68 18.45
C GLU A 76 -6.73 8.31 18.90
N GLY A 77 -7.65 7.48 19.40
CA GLY A 77 -7.38 6.10 19.78
C GLY A 77 -6.80 5.92 21.18
N ALA A 78 -6.78 4.67 21.62
CA ALA A 78 -6.39 4.30 22.99
C ALA A 78 -4.87 4.25 23.24
N GLY A 79 -4.05 4.50 22.21
CA GLY A 79 -2.57 4.47 22.32
C GLY A 79 -1.97 5.47 23.31
N PHE A 80 -2.77 6.42 23.78
CA PHE A 80 -2.39 7.43 24.78
C PHE A 80 -2.53 6.94 26.23
N ASP A 81 -3.15 5.78 26.47
CA ASP A 81 -3.36 5.27 27.84
C ASP A 81 -2.04 5.10 28.57
N LEU A 82 -1.05 4.46 27.95
CA LEU A 82 0.24 4.21 28.54
C LEU A 82 1.02 5.50 28.85
N PRO A 83 1.23 6.44 27.91
CA PRO A 83 1.95 7.67 28.23
C PRO A 83 1.25 8.54 29.28
N ILE A 84 -0.08 8.54 29.34
CA ILE A 84 -0.85 9.25 30.38
C ILE A 84 -0.65 8.56 31.74
N ALA A 85 -0.75 7.22 31.78
CA ALA A 85 -0.56 6.45 33.02
C ALA A 85 0.86 6.64 33.59
N VAL A 86 1.89 6.55 32.74
CA VAL A 86 3.29 6.79 33.12
C VAL A 86 3.49 8.22 33.65
N GLY A 87 2.90 9.21 32.98
CA GLY A 87 2.96 10.61 33.43
C GLY A 87 2.31 10.84 34.79
N ILE A 88 1.17 10.18 35.06
CA ILE A 88 0.49 10.22 36.37
C ILE A 88 1.34 9.58 37.46
N LEU A 89 1.88 8.36 37.21
CA LEU A 89 2.74 7.65 38.15
C LEU A 89 4.02 8.45 38.48
N ALA A 90 4.63 9.06 37.48
CA ALA A 90 5.80 9.92 37.69
C ALA A 90 5.45 11.18 38.49
N ALA A 91 4.30 11.81 38.23
CA ALA A 91 3.82 12.94 39.01
C ALA A 91 3.48 12.56 40.46
N MET A 92 3.12 11.31 40.72
CA MET A 92 2.93 10.73 42.07
C MET A 92 4.25 10.27 42.72
N SER A 93 5.39 10.35 42.01
CA SER A 93 6.70 9.83 42.45
C SER A 93 6.73 8.30 42.64
N GLU A 94 5.85 7.56 41.92
CA GLU A 94 5.84 6.08 41.93
C GLU A 94 6.74 5.49 40.86
N VAL A 95 7.18 6.29 39.88
CA VAL A 95 8.20 5.90 38.90
C VAL A 95 9.29 6.96 38.78
N SER A 96 10.50 6.52 38.46
CA SER A 96 11.63 7.41 38.21
C SER A 96 11.38 8.25 36.95
N GLY A 97 11.66 9.57 37.06
CA GLY A 97 11.59 10.51 35.93
C GLY A 97 12.81 10.49 35.01
N GLU A 98 13.87 9.74 35.35
CA GLU A 98 15.19 9.82 34.69
C GLU A 98 15.14 9.45 33.19
N LEU A 99 14.38 8.41 32.83
CA LEU A 99 14.26 7.93 31.46
C LEU A 99 13.20 8.67 30.62
N LEU A 100 12.28 9.38 31.24
CA LEU A 100 11.15 10.03 30.56
C LEU A 100 11.55 11.02 29.45
N PRO A 101 12.58 11.89 29.63
CA PRO A 101 12.96 12.85 28.60
C PRO A 101 13.48 12.23 27.29
N THR A 102 13.87 10.97 27.31
CA THR A 102 14.46 10.27 26.17
C THR A 102 13.61 9.11 25.67
N THR A 103 12.37 8.95 26.19
CA THR A 103 11.51 7.80 25.91
C THR A 103 10.15 8.25 25.36
N MET A 104 9.74 7.65 24.25
CA MET A 104 8.36 7.74 23.75
C MET A 104 7.58 6.50 24.20
N PHE A 105 6.32 6.67 24.51
CA PHE A 105 5.41 5.61 24.97
C PHE A 105 4.20 5.53 24.03
N ALA A 106 3.75 4.32 23.71
CA ALA A 106 2.49 4.07 23.04
C ALA A 106 1.93 2.72 23.50
N GLY A 107 0.63 2.66 23.81
CA GLY A 107 -0.03 1.42 24.22
C GLY A 107 -1.40 1.67 24.80
N GLU A 108 -2.32 0.76 24.53
CA GLU A 108 -3.63 0.71 25.18
C GLU A 108 -3.53 -0.10 26.46
N LEU A 109 -4.21 0.34 27.51
CA LEU A 109 -4.29 -0.39 28.78
C LEU A 109 -5.62 -1.18 28.88
N SER A 110 -5.49 -2.46 29.16
CA SER A 110 -6.62 -3.25 29.66
C SER A 110 -6.90 -2.91 31.11
N LEU A 111 -8.10 -3.26 31.58
CA LEU A 111 -8.51 -2.98 32.98
C LEU A 111 -7.64 -3.70 34.01
N ASP A 112 -7.02 -4.83 33.65
CA ASP A 112 -6.09 -5.61 34.49
C ASP A 112 -4.64 -5.11 34.45
N GLY A 113 -4.37 -4.05 33.66
CA GLY A 113 -3.03 -3.47 33.49
C GLY A 113 -2.18 -4.13 32.40
N THR A 114 -2.72 -5.08 31.62
CA THR A 114 -2.01 -5.60 30.44
C THR A 114 -1.97 -4.55 29.33
N LEU A 115 -0.91 -4.57 28.52
CA LEU A 115 -0.75 -3.73 27.34
C LEU A 115 -1.36 -4.42 26.12
N ARG A 116 -2.16 -3.70 25.37
CA ARG A 116 -2.76 -4.14 24.11
C ARG A 116 -2.14 -3.43 22.91
N PRO A 117 -2.03 -4.13 21.78
CA PRO A 117 -1.42 -3.57 20.58
C PRO A 117 -2.18 -2.36 20.06
N VAL A 118 -1.41 -1.43 19.49
CA VAL A 118 -1.92 -0.20 18.87
C VAL A 118 -1.52 -0.13 17.40
N ARG A 119 -2.21 0.68 16.61
CA ARG A 119 -1.93 0.87 15.19
C ARG A 119 -0.91 1.97 14.98
N GLY A 120 -0.15 1.87 13.89
CA GLY A 120 0.76 2.93 13.47
C GLY A 120 2.02 3.06 14.32
N VAL A 121 2.52 1.96 14.87
CA VAL A 121 3.73 1.99 15.72
C VAL A 121 4.98 2.24 14.88
N LEU A 122 5.06 1.77 13.64
CA LEU A 122 6.18 2.06 12.76
C LEU A 122 6.35 3.58 12.51
N PRO A 123 5.32 4.35 12.13
CA PRO A 123 5.42 5.82 12.09
C PRO A 123 5.87 6.45 13.42
N LEU A 124 5.42 5.91 14.56
CA LEU A 124 5.85 6.39 15.88
C LEU A 124 7.33 6.16 16.12
N ALA A 125 7.87 4.98 15.75
CA ALA A 125 9.28 4.65 15.86
C ALA A 125 10.15 5.57 14.98
N VAL A 126 9.71 5.82 13.73
CA VAL A 126 10.38 6.79 12.84
C VAL A 126 10.39 8.17 13.47
N LYS A 127 9.25 8.62 14.00
CA LYS A 127 9.15 9.93 14.64
C LYS A 127 10.01 10.03 15.90
N ALA A 128 10.09 8.98 16.72
CA ALA A 128 10.94 8.94 17.89
C ALA A 128 12.42 9.14 17.50
N ARG A 129 12.89 8.44 16.46
CA ARG A 129 14.24 8.63 15.92
C ARG A 129 14.49 10.06 15.45
N ASP A 130 13.58 10.61 14.67
CA ASP A 130 13.71 11.96 14.08
C ASP A 130 13.71 13.06 15.14
N GLU A 131 13.05 12.83 16.29
CA GLU A 131 13.06 13.70 17.45
C GLU A 131 14.26 13.46 18.39
N GLY A 132 15.16 12.55 18.06
CA GLY A 132 16.33 12.21 18.86
C GLY A 132 16.01 11.46 20.16
N LEU A 133 14.84 10.86 20.28
CA LEU A 133 14.47 10.02 21.43
C LEU A 133 15.18 8.67 21.32
N ARG A 134 15.78 8.23 22.42
CA ARG A 134 16.60 7.01 22.46
C ARG A 134 15.76 5.74 22.58
N ARG A 135 14.57 5.84 23.17
CA ARG A 135 13.75 4.68 23.54
C ARG A 135 12.32 4.82 23.08
N LEU A 136 11.74 3.68 22.71
CA LEU A 136 10.32 3.54 22.45
C LEU A 136 9.77 2.35 23.24
N VAL A 137 8.79 2.59 24.10
CA VAL A 137 8.11 1.56 24.89
C VAL A 137 6.74 1.31 24.27
N VAL A 138 6.49 0.07 23.87
CA VAL A 138 5.27 -0.37 23.18
C VAL A 138 4.79 -1.72 23.71
N PRO A 139 3.55 -2.12 23.43
CA PRO A 139 3.10 -3.50 23.66
C PRO A 139 4.00 -4.50 22.94
N ALA A 140 4.25 -5.66 23.54
CA ALA A 140 5.15 -6.69 23.00
C ALA A 140 4.81 -7.10 21.56
N GLU A 141 3.52 -7.14 21.20
CA GLU A 141 3.02 -7.49 19.87
C GLU A 141 3.40 -6.44 18.80
N ASN A 142 3.70 -5.20 19.19
CA ASN A 142 4.16 -4.15 18.30
C ASN A 142 5.69 -4.03 18.22
N ALA A 143 6.41 -4.76 19.03
CA ALA A 143 7.87 -4.58 19.17
C ALA A 143 8.62 -4.88 17.86
N ALA A 144 8.24 -5.96 17.15
CA ALA A 144 8.87 -6.33 15.88
C ALA A 144 8.68 -5.25 14.80
N GLU A 145 7.51 -4.62 14.75
CA GLU A 145 7.19 -3.52 13.85
C GLU A 145 8.05 -2.28 14.13
N ALA A 146 8.19 -1.92 15.40
CA ALA A 146 8.99 -0.78 15.82
C ALA A 146 10.51 -1.00 15.62
N ALA A 147 10.98 -2.22 15.84
CA ALA A 147 12.40 -2.61 15.77
C ALA A 147 12.98 -2.60 14.33
N VAL A 148 12.15 -2.35 13.31
CA VAL A 148 12.60 -2.09 11.94
C VAL A 148 13.34 -0.75 11.82
N VAL A 149 13.07 0.19 12.74
CA VAL A 149 13.67 1.52 12.71
C VAL A 149 14.99 1.51 13.49
N GLU A 150 16.08 1.65 12.77
CA GLU A 150 17.40 1.77 13.38
C GLU A 150 17.55 3.06 14.20
N GLY A 151 18.38 3.00 15.24
CA GLY A 151 18.70 4.17 16.08
C GLY A 151 17.74 4.41 17.25
N VAL A 152 16.73 3.54 17.45
CA VAL A 152 15.81 3.57 18.60
C VAL A 152 15.82 2.23 19.32
N GLU A 153 16.06 2.23 20.63
CA GLU A 153 15.93 1.06 21.50
C GLU A 153 14.43 0.78 21.75
N VAL A 154 13.92 -0.33 21.23
CA VAL A 154 12.51 -0.71 21.37
C VAL A 154 12.33 -1.68 22.53
N TYR A 155 11.45 -1.33 23.45
CA TYR A 155 11.06 -2.20 24.57
C TYR A 155 9.62 -2.66 24.39
N GLY A 156 9.46 -3.94 23.99
CA GLY A 156 8.16 -4.61 23.90
C GLY A 156 7.77 -5.19 25.25
N LEU A 157 6.75 -4.63 25.90
CA LEU A 157 6.34 -5.01 27.25
C LEU A 157 4.88 -5.49 27.27
N HIS A 158 4.57 -6.35 28.24
CA HIS A 158 3.24 -6.99 28.34
C HIS A 158 2.29 -6.29 29.30
N SER A 159 2.81 -5.50 30.25
CA SER A 159 1.99 -4.89 31.30
C SER A 159 2.54 -3.57 31.82
N LEU A 160 1.66 -2.79 32.41
CA LEU A 160 2.02 -1.56 33.14
C LEU A 160 3.05 -1.84 34.25
N GLY A 161 2.95 -3.01 34.90
CA GLY A 161 3.91 -3.42 35.94
C GLY A 161 5.33 -3.58 35.39
N GLU A 162 5.49 -4.14 34.18
CA GLU A 162 6.79 -4.24 33.51
C GLU A 162 7.34 -2.86 33.11
N VAL A 163 6.47 -1.94 32.66
CA VAL A 163 6.86 -0.57 32.35
C VAL A 163 7.40 0.15 33.60
N ILE A 164 6.73 -0.02 34.73
CA ILE A 164 7.17 0.55 36.02
C ILE A 164 8.52 -0.05 36.44
N ALA A 165 8.67 -1.36 36.37
CA ALA A 165 9.91 -2.04 36.70
C ALA A 165 11.10 -1.60 35.80
N LEU A 166 10.85 -1.36 34.51
CA LEU A 166 11.82 -0.78 33.58
C LEU A 166 12.23 0.63 34.01
N LEU A 167 11.26 1.52 34.29
CA LEU A 167 11.51 2.91 34.63
C LEU A 167 12.22 3.07 35.98
N ASN A 168 11.92 2.21 36.93
CA ASN A 168 12.56 2.19 38.27
C ASN A 168 13.90 1.43 38.29
N GLY A 169 14.26 0.75 37.20
CA GLY A 169 15.46 -0.10 37.18
C GLY A 169 15.36 -1.34 38.10
N GLU A 170 14.13 -1.75 38.48
CA GLU A 170 13.87 -2.90 39.35
C GLU A 170 14.15 -4.23 38.63
N ARG A 171 14.00 -4.25 37.33
CA ARG A 171 14.26 -5.39 36.45
C ARG A 171 14.94 -4.91 35.17
N ARG A 172 15.94 -5.65 34.71
CA ARG A 172 16.56 -5.43 33.41
C ARG A 172 15.66 -6.05 32.32
N PHE A 173 15.35 -5.25 31.32
CA PHE A 173 14.69 -5.69 30.10
C PHE A 173 15.66 -5.51 28.94
N ASP A 174 15.72 -6.50 28.08
CA ASP A 174 16.52 -6.39 26.86
C ASP A 174 15.67 -5.68 25.78
N ALA A 175 16.30 -4.78 25.05
CA ALA A 175 15.67 -4.17 23.90
C ALA A 175 15.39 -5.23 22.82
N THR A 176 14.29 -5.06 22.10
CA THR A 176 13.96 -5.92 20.97
C THR A 176 15.08 -5.87 19.94
N VAL A 177 15.49 -7.04 19.44
CA VAL A 177 16.56 -7.14 18.45
C VAL A 177 16.16 -6.38 17.20
N PRO A 178 17.00 -5.45 16.71
CA PRO A 178 16.72 -4.72 15.47
C PRO A 178 16.48 -5.68 14.29
N VAL A 179 15.52 -5.36 13.46
CA VAL A 179 15.23 -6.12 12.25
C VAL A 179 16.18 -5.65 11.16
N ASP A 180 17.04 -6.55 10.68
CA ASP A 180 17.82 -6.29 9.46
C ASP A 180 16.88 -6.30 8.25
N ALA A 181 16.61 -5.11 7.72
CA ALA A 181 15.68 -4.92 6.60
C ALA A 181 16.19 -5.61 5.33
N GLU A 182 17.49 -5.51 5.00
CA GLU A 182 18.07 -6.12 3.80
C GLU A 182 18.03 -7.64 3.88
N ALA A 183 18.44 -8.23 5.01
CA ALA A 183 18.38 -9.67 5.22
C ALA A 183 16.93 -10.20 5.20
N THR A 184 15.98 -9.43 5.78
CA THR A 184 14.56 -9.79 5.77
C THR A 184 14.01 -9.79 4.35
N LEU A 185 14.29 -8.77 3.54
CA LEU A 185 13.87 -8.69 2.15
C LEU A 185 14.47 -9.82 1.30
N ALA A 186 15.73 -10.18 1.54
CA ALA A 186 16.39 -11.26 0.83
C ALA A 186 15.81 -12.65 1.17
N SER A 187 15.50 -12.91 2.44
CA SER A 187 15.07 -14.23 2.91
C SER A 187 13.58 -14.52 2.74
N GLN A 188 12.72 -13.50 2.81
CA GLN A 188 11.25 -13.66 2.82
C GLN A 188 10.58 -13.29 1.50
N SER A 189 11.31 -13.15 0.40
CA SER A 189 10.77 -12.81 -0.92
C SER A 189 10.13 -13.99 -1.68
N ALA A 190 10.06 -15.18 -1.07
CA ALA A 190 9.48 -16.36 -1.71
C ALA A 190 7.94 -16.27 -1.78
N TYR A 191 7.40 -16.48 -2.98
CA TYR A 191 5.96 -16.57 -3.24
C TYR A 191 5.53 -18.04 -3.34
N ALA A 192 4.30 -18.34 -2.92
CA ALA A 192 3.72 -19.69 -3.06
C ALA A 192 3.31 -19.99 -4.50
N GLU A 193 2.97 -18.97 -5.28
CA GLU A 193 2.58 -19.08 -6.69
C GLU A 193 3.79 -18.89 -7.61
N ASP A 194 3.79 -19.59 -8.75
CA ASP A 194 4.81 -19.47 -9.80
C ASP A 194 4.19 -19.49 -11.20
N PHE A 195 4.76 -18.76 -12.17
CA PHE A 195 4.36 -18.79 -13.57
C PHE A 195 4.64 -20.15 -14.24
N ALA A 196 5.51 -20.98 -13.68
CA ALA A 196 5.74 -22.34 -14.13
C ALA A 196 4.47 -23.21 -14.08
N ASP A 197 3.54 -22.91 -13.17
CA ASP A 197 2.26 -23.62 -13.05
C ASP A 197 1.27 -23.27 -14.17
N VAL A 198 1.48 -22.12 -14.86
CA VAL A 198 0.58 -21.64 -15.89
C VAL A 198 0.93 -22.28 -17.23
N LYS A 199 0.05 -23.15 -17.74
CA LYS A 199 0.24 -23.77 -19.05
C LYS A 199 -0.22 -22.85 -20.18
N GLY A 200 0.49 -22.85 -21.28
CA GLY A 200 0.17 -21.98 -22.42
C GLY A 200 0.22 -20.49 -22.08
N GLN A 201 -0.74 -19.71 -22.60
CA GLN A 201 -0.96 -18.28 -22.30
C GLN A 201 0.26 -17.39 -22.59
N THR A 202 1.07 -17.71 -23.59
CA THR A 202 2.33 -17.00 -23.89
C THR A 202 2.14 -15.50 -24.14
N ALA A 203 1.10 -15.13 -24.88
CA ALA A 203 0.78 -13.72 -25.15
C ALA A 203 0.42 -12.94 -23.87
N VAL A 204 -0.32 -13.58 -22.96
CA VAL A 204 -0.71 -12.94 -21.68
C VAL A 204 0.49 -12.83 -20.75
N LYS A 205 1.33 -13.88 -20.68
CA LYS A 205 2.58 -13.85 -19.92
C LYS A 205 3.50 -12.73 -20.40
N ARG A 206 3.64 -12.56 -21.73
CA ARG A 206 4.39 -11.46 -22.34
C ARG A 206 3.81 -10.10 -21.98
N ALA A 207 2.49 -9.92 -22.03
CA ALA A 207 1.85 -8.67 -21.62
C ALA A 207 2.09 -8.36 -20.13
N LEU A 208 2.03 -9.35 -19.24
CA LEU A 208 2.31 -9.19 -17.82
C LEU A 208 3.79 -8.89 -17.55
N GLU A 209 4.71 -9.51 -18.30
CA GLU A 209 6.15 -9.19 -18.26
C GLU A 209 6.40 -7.72 -18.63
N ILE A 210 5.81 -7.24 -19.73
CA ILE A 210 5.90 -5.84 -20.16
C ILE A 210 5.31 -4.91 -19.10
N ALA A 211 4.15 -5.29 -18.53
CA ALA A 211 3.51 -4.52 -17.46
C ALA A 211 4.41 -4.43 -16.22
N ALA A 212 5.02 -5.52 -15.81
CA ALA A 212 5.96 -5.56 -14.69
C ALA A 212 7.20 -4.71 -14.96
N ALA A 213 7.75 -4.81 -16.17
CA ALA A 213 8.95 -4.06 -16.57
C ALA A 213 8.70 -2.56 -16.63
N GLY A 214 7.58 -2.10 -17.19
CA GLY A 214 7.30 -0.68 -17.41
C GLY A 214 6.41 -0.02 -16.36
N GLY A 215 5.82 -0.77 -15.42
CA GLY A 215 4.80 -0.27 -14.49
C GLY A 215 3.45 0.02 -15.16
N HIS A 216 3.13 -0.71 -16.24
CA HIS A 216 1.93 -0.50 -17.04
C HIS A 216 0.70 -1.18 -16.45
N ASN A 217 -0.45 -0.52 -16.60
CA ASN A 217 -1.74 -1.07 -16.22
C ASN A 217 -2.25 -2.05 -17.30
N VAL A 218 -2.89 -3.14 -16.87
CA VAL A 218 -3.33 -4.24 -17.74
C VAL A 218 -4.81 -4.50 -17.60
N LEU A 219 -5.50 -4.72 -18.73
CA LEU A 219 -6.85 -5.27 -18.79
C LEU A 219 -6.82 -6.62 -19.49
N MET A 220 -7.24 -7.65 -18.79
CA MET A 220 -7.39 -9.00 -19.29
C MET A 220 -8.84 -9.27 -19.66
N ILE A 221 -9.11 -9.67 -20.91
CA ILE A 221 -10.44 -9.95 -21.42
C ILE A 221 -10.50 -11.43 -21.80
N GLY A 222 -11.45 -12.18 -21.28
CA GLY A 222 -11.57 -13.58 -21.64
C GLY A 222 -12.78 -14.25 -21.01
N ALA A 223 -13.16 -15.41 -21.55
CA ALA A 223 -14.28 -16.20 -21.07
C ALA A 223 -14.16 -16.57 -19.59
N PRO A 224 -15.25 -16.87 -18.89
CA PRO A 224 -15.21 -17.47 -17.56
C PRO A 224 -14.32 -18.73 -17.56
N GLY A 225 -13.47 -18.87 -16.53
CA GLY A 225 -12.55 -20.00 -16.41
C GLY A 225 -11.31 -19.97 -17.32
N SER A 226 -11.03 -18.88 -18.04
CA SER A 226 -9.82 -18.75 -18.88
C SER A 226 -8.51 -18.52 -18.08
N GLY A 227 -8.57 -18.42 -16.75
CA GLY A 227 -7.38 -18.30 -15.89
C GLY A 227 -6.95 -16.87 -15.54
N LYS A 228 -7.77 -15.85 -15.81
CA LYS A 228 -7.48 -14.43 -15.54
C LYS A 228 -7.02 -14.15 -14.10
N THR A 229 -7.78 -14.61 -13.12
CA THR A 229 -7.47 -14.45 -11.69
C THR A 229 -6.18 -15.18 -11.29
N MET A 230 -5.94 -16.37 -11.86
CA MET A 230 -4.73 -17.15 -11.65
C MET A 230 -3.49 -16.41 -12.16
N LEU A 231 -3.58 -15.80 -13.34
CA LEU A 231 -2.51 -15.00 -13.93
C LEU A 231 -2.24 -13.73 -13.12
N ALA A 232 -3.30 -13.03 -12.71
CA ALA A 232 -3.18 -11.81 -11.89
C ALA A 232 -2.48 -12.05 -10.55
N ARG A 233 -2.79 -13.15 -9.86
CA ARG A 233 -2.16 -13.51 -8.58
C ARG A 233 -0.66 -13.75 -8.70
N ARG A 234 -0.18 -14.12 -9.88
CA ARG A 234 1.24 -14.35 -10.15
C ARG A 234 2.01 -13.08 -10.53
N MET A 235 1.31 -11.96 -10.78
CA MET A 235 1.95 -10.69 -11.13
C MET A 235 3.00 -10.24 -10.08
N PRO A 236 2.77 -10.33 -8.76
CA PRO A 236 3.79 -9.97 -7.77
C PRO A 236 5.08 -10.78 -7.87
N THR A 237 5.01 -12.04 -8.35
CA THR A 237 6.17 -12.94 -8.44
C THR A 237 7.21 -12.52 -9.47
N ILE A 238 6.80 -11.72 -10.46
CA ILE A 238 7.67 -11.22 -11.54
C ILE A 238 8.05 -9.74 -11.39
N LEU A 239 7.48 -9.04 -10.40
CA LEU A 239 7.90 -7.69 -10.06
C LEU A 239 9.29 -7.72 -9.38
N PRO A 240 10.11 -6.67 -9.53
CA PRO A 240 11.35 -6.54 -8.78
C PRO A 240 11.09 -6.62 -7.26
N PRO A 241 12.02 -7.12 -6.44
CA PRO A 241 11.88 -7.08 -5.00
C PRO A 241 11.68 -5.63 -4.52
N LEU A 242 11.09 -5.46 -3.34
CA LEU A 242 10.99 -4.14 -2.71
C LEU A 242 12.39 -3.64 -2.35
N SER A 243 12.66 -2.36 -2.56
CA SER A 243 13.77 -1.69 -1.89
C SER A 243 13.44 -1.50 -0.40
N VAL A 244 14.45 -1.23 0.43
CA VAL A 244 14.22 -0.95 1.86
C VAL A 244 13.26 0.25 2.03
N GLU A 245 13.41 1.26 1.20
CA GLU A 245 12.58 2.47 1.21
C GLU A 245 11.12 2.15 0.84
N GLU A 246 10.90 1.41 -0.27
CA GLU A 246 9.58 0.93 -0.69
C GLU A 246 8.94 0.03 0.38
N ALA A 247 9.72 -0.85 1.01
CA ALA A 247 9.23 -1.74 2.06
C ALA A 247 8.79 -0.97 3.31
N LEU A 248 9.58 0.01 3.75
CA LEU A 248 9.24 0.88 4.88
C LEU A 248 7.97 1.69 4.60
N GLU A 249 7.87 2.34 3.44
CA GLU A 249 6.69 3.13 3.08
C GLU A 249 5.43 2.25 3.00
N THR A 250 5.54 1.09 2.37
CA THR A 250 4.43 0.13 2.28
C THR A 250 4.03 -0.39 3.66
N THR A 251 5.02 -0.70 4.51
CA THR A 251 4.76 -1.16 5.88
C THR A 251 4.08 -0.09 6.73
N LYS A 252 4.49 1.19 6.62
CA LYS A 252 3.80 2.31 7.30
C LYS A 252 2.30 2.36 6.97
N ILE A 253 1.94 2.21 5.69
CA ILE A 253 0.52 2.20 5.27
C ILE A 253 -0.24 1.05 5.93
N HIS A 254 0.35 -0.16 5.93
CA HIS A 254 -0.28 -1.34 6.52
C HIS A 254 -0.34 -1.26 8.05
N SER A 255 0.67 -0.66 8.69
CA SER A 255 0.71 -0.38 10.12
C SER A 255 -0.45 0.53 10.55
N VAL A 256 -0.60 1.68 9.88
CA VAL A 256 -1.68 2.65 10.15
C VAL A 256 -3.05 2.02 9.91
N ALA A 257 -3.19 1.19 8.89
CA ALA A 257 -4.43 0.46 8.60
C ALA A 257 -4.74 -0.67 9.61
N GLY A 258 -3.77 -1.03 10.48
CA GLY A 258 -3.90 -2.19 11.37
C GLY A 258 -3.97 -3.52 10.61
N LYS A 259 -3.28 -3.59 9.46
CA LYS A 259 -3.23 -4.77 8.57
C LYS A 259 -1.88 -5.49 8.60
N LEU A 260 -0.97 -5.06 9.46
CA LEU A 260 0.30 -5.74 9.71
C LEU A 260 0.07 -6.90 10.69
N GLY A 261 0.53 -8.10 10.35
CA GLY A 261 0.46 -9.25 11.27
C GLY A 261 1.47 -9.10 12.41
N ALA A 262 1.10 -9.56 13.61
CA ALA A 262 1.90 -9.39 14.83
C ALA A 262 3.36 -9.92 14.74
N GLU A 263 3.61 -10.93 13.90
CA GLU A 263 4.94 -11.52 13.69
C GLU A 263 5.76 -10.84 12.58
N ARG A 264 5.16 -9.89 11.85
CA ARG A 264 5.79 -9.23 10.70
C ARG A 264 6.24 -7.83 11.07
N GLY A 265 7.53 -7.64 11.25
CA GLY A 265 8.11 -6.31 11.43
C GLY A 265 8.09 -5.49 10.14
N LEU A 266 8.45 -6.11 9.01
CA LEU A 266 8.58 -5.46 7.70
C LEU A 266 7.86 -6.28 6.63
N LEU A 267 7.16 -5.62 5.72
CA LEU A 267 6.60 -6.25 4.53
C LEU A 267 7.72 -6.50 3.50
N SER A 268 7.99 -7.77 3.22
CA SER A 268 9.03 -8.22 2.30
C SER A 268 8.51 -8.55 0.90
N GLN A 269 7.19 -8.73 0.75
CA GLN A 269 6.53 -9.04 -0.51
C GLN A 269 5.69 -7.87 -0.99
N ARG A 270 5.65 -7.66 -2.31
CA ARG A 270 4.76 -6.66 -2.90
C ARG A 270 3.31 -7.02 -2.64
N PRO A 271 2.50 -6.08 -2.11
CA PRO A 271 1.10 -6.33 -1.80
C PRO A 271 0.29 -6.75 -3.04
N PHE A 272 -0.61 -7.71 -2.87
CA PHE A 272 -1.64 -8.04 -3.85
C PHE A 272 -3.01 -7.81 -3.21
N ARG A 273 -3.74 -6.79 -3.70
CA ARG A 273 -5.06 -6.43 -3.19
C ARG A 273 -6.11 -6.73 -4.23
N ALA A 274 -7.13 -7.49 -3.85
CA ALA A 274 -8.21 -7.92 -4.74
C ALA A 274 -9.57 -7.63 -4.09
N PRO A 275 -10.02 -6.37 -4.06
CA PRO A 275 -11.32 -6.02 -3.51
C PRO A 275 -12.44 -6.61 -4.37
N HIS A 276 -13.51 -7.04 -3.71
CA HIS A 276 -14.70 -7.54 -4.38
C HIS A 276 -15.43 -6.40 -5.09
N HIS A 277 -16.12 -6.65 -6.19
CA HIS A 277 -16.85 -5.63 -6.95
C HIS A 277 -17.95 -4.90 -6.14
N MET A 278 -18.45 -5.50 -5.04
CA MET A 278 -19.37 -4.85 -4.09
C MET A 278 -18.68 -3.88 -3.10
N THR A 279 -17.37 -3.71 -3.20
CA THR A 279 -16.61 -2.80 -2.33
C THR A 279 -17.10 -1.36 -2.47
N SER A 280 -17.33 -0.70 -1.33
CA SER A 280 -17.74 0.71 -1.34
C SER A 280 -16.59 1.64 -1.75
N GLN A 281 -16.93 2.84 -2.24
CA GLN A 281 -15.95 3.87 -2.57
C GLN A 281 -15.01 4.17 -1.37
N VAL A 282 -15.55 4.27 -0.15
CA VAL A 282 -14.76 4.53 1.05
C VAL A 282 -13.79 3.38 1.37
N ALA A 283 -14.21 2.13 1.20
CA ALA A 283 -13.31 1.00 1.39
C ALA A 283 -12.21 0.92 0.33
N LEU A 284 -12.50 1.36 -0.91
CA LEU A 284 -11.52 1.37 -1.99
C LEU A 284 -10.46 2.47 -1.81
N ILE A 285 -10.88 3.72 -1.57
CA ILE A 285 -9.97 4.87 -1.53
C ILE A 285 -9.54 5.28 -0.13
N GLY A 286 -10.25 4.83 0.87
CA GLY A 286 -10.06 5.27 2.24
C GLY A 286 -11.10 6.29 2.69
N GLY A 287 -11.13 6.58 3.97
CA GLY A 287 -12.08 7.51 4.57
C GLY A 287 -12.48 7.09 5.98
N GLY A 288 -13.66 7.50 6.40
CA GLY A 288 -14.15 7.30 7.76
C GLY A 288 -14.17 8.61 8.56
N GLN A 289 -14.57 8.53 9.83
CA GLN A 289 -14.50 9.68 10.74
C GLN A 289 -13.05 10.05 11.05
N SER A 290 -12.20 9.04 11.25
CA SER A 290 -10.75 9.13 11.24
C SER A 290 -10.28 8.57 9.89
N PRO A 291 -9.66 9.40 9.02
CA PRO A 291 -9.24 8.94 7.71
C PRO A 291 -8.33 7.72 7.80
N GLN A 292 -8.72 6.62 7.17
CA GLN A 292 -7.93 5.39 7.08
C GLN A 292 -7.58 5.13 5.61
N PRO A 293 -6.41 4.55 5.32
CA PRO A 293 -6.06 4.15 3.96
C PRO A 293 -6.99 3.05 3.45
N GLY A 294 -7.41 3.14 2.18
CA GLY A 294 -8.23 2.13 1.51
C GLY A 294 -7.41 1.10 0.76
N GLU A 295 -8.09 0.20 0.02
CA GLU A 295 -7.46 -0.88 -0.75
C GLU A 295 -6.46 -0.36 -1.80
N VAL A 296 -6.69 0.82 -2.36
CA VAL A 296 -5.79 1.51 -3.30
C VAL A 296 -4.43 1.81 -2.65
N SER A 297 -4.45 2.36 -1.42
CA SER A 297 -3.22 2.64 -0.67
C SER A 297 -2.59 1.36 -0.11
N LEU A 298 -3.39 0.37 0.29
CA LEU A 298 -2.89 -0.94 0.71
C LEU A 298 -2.22 -1.72 -0.44
N ALA A 299 -2.51 -1.37 -1.71
CA ALA A 299 -1.84 -1.92 -2.88
C ALA A 299 -0.55 -1.17 -3.27
N HIS A 300 -0.15 -0.15 -2.50
CA HIS A 300 1.03 0.67 -2.77
C HIS A 300 2.28 -0.19 -2.96
N ASN A 301 3.10 0.12 -3.96
CA ASN A 301 4.26 -0.65 -4.42
C ASN A 301 3.97 -2.12 -4.81
N GLY A 302 2.70 -2.43 -5.08
CA GLY A 302 2.21 -3.76 -5.43
C GLY A 302 1.19 -3.76 -6.57
N VAL A 303 0.21 -4.65 -6.44
CA VAL A 303 -0.81 -4.90 -7.45
C VAL A 303 -2.21 -4.68 -6.88
N LEU A 304 -3.00 -3.85 -7.54
CA LEU A 304 -4.45 -3.78 -7.33
C LEU A 304 -5.14 -4.60 -8.43
N PHE A 305 -5.77 -5.71 -8.04
CA PHE A 305 -6.51 -6.57 -8.95
C PHE A 305 -8.01 -6.31 -8.84
N LEU A 306 -8.65 -5.96 -9.97
CA LEU A 306 -10.09 -5.77 -10.07
C LEU A 306 -10.67 -6.83 -11.00
N ASP A 307 -11.25 -7.87 -10.41
CA ASP A 307 -11.97 -8.89 -11.20
C ASP A 307 -13.38 -8.40 -11.53
N GLU A 308 -13.92 -8.86 -12.65
CA GLU A 308 -15.26 -8.46 -13.13
C GLU A 308 -15.42 -6.93 -13.20
N LEU A 309 -14.44 -6.24 -13.80
CA LEU A 309 -14.36 -4.78 -13.82
C LEU A 309 -15.68 -4.06 -14.16
N PRO A 310 -16.51 -4.50 -15.14
CA PRO A 310 -17.78 -3.84 -15.45
C PRO A 310 -18.87 -3.99 -14.37
N GLU A 311 -18.67 -4.86 -13.36
CA GLU A 311 -19.64 -5.05 -12.28
C GLU A 311 -19.39 -4.11 -11.09
N PHE A 312 -18.25 -3.43 -11.06
CA PHE A 312 -18.03 -2.34 -10.09
C PHE A 312 -18.96 -1.16 -10.38
N GLY A 313 -19.45 -0.51 -9.33
CA GLY A 313 -20.22 0.72 -9.46
C GLY A 313 -19.43 1.81 -10.21
N ARG A 314 -20.07 2.52 -11.12
CA ARG A 314 -19.41 3.55 -11.94
C ARG A 314 -18.67 4.60 -11.09
N SER A 315 -19.29 5.06 -10.00
CA SER A 315 -18.65 6.01 -9.06
C SER A 315 -17.41 5.44 -8.39
N VAL A 316 -17.36 4.12 -8.16
CA VAL A 316 -16.21 3.43 -7.58
C VAL A 316 -15.05 3.35 -8.57
N LEU A 317 -15.34 3.15 -9.86
CA LEU A 317 -14.31 3.13 -10.90
C LEU A 317 -13.75 4.53 -11.20
N GLU A 318 -14.59 5.57 -11.17
CA GLU A 318 -14.16 6.94 -11.47
C GLU A 318 -13.14 7.49 -10.48
N VAL A 319 -13.19 7.07 -9.21
CA VAL A 319 -12.23 7.54 -8.19
C VAL A 319 -10.83 6.98 -8.37
N LEU A 320 -10.67 5.89 -9.14
CA LEU A 320 -9.35 5.34 -9.49
C LEU A 320 -8.56 6.22 -10.46
N ARG A 321 -9.21 7.16 -11.14
CA ARG A 321 -8.56 8.01 -12.14
C ARG A 321 -7.43 8.84 -11.55
N GLN A 322 -7.64 9.40 -10.36
CA GLN A 322 -6.64 10.20 -9.68
C GLN A 322 -5.40 9.36 -9.28
N PRO A 323 -5.51 8.26 -8.50
CA PRO A 323 -4.33 7.51 -8.09
C PRO A 323 -3.59 6.82 -9.24
N LEU A 324 -4.26 6.52 -10.36
CA LEU A 324 -3.59 5.99 -11.55
C LEU A 324 -2.67 7.03 -12.21
N GLU A 325 -2.97 8.33 -12.11
CA GLU A 325 -2.13 9.41 -12.65
C GLU A 325 -1.15 9.94 -11.60
N ASP A 326 -1.65 10.34 -10.43
CA ASP A 326 -0.90 11.10 -9.43
C ASP A 326 -0.08 10.19 -8.49
N LYS A 327 -0.29 8.86 -8.53
CA LYS A 327 0.33 7.87 -7.64
C LYS A 327 0.07 8.12 -6.16
N LYS A 328 -0.94 8.90 -5.85
CA LYS A 328 -1.39 9.28 -4.51
C LYS A 328 -2.89 9.53 -4.51
N ILE A 329 -3.49 9.48 -3.33
CA ILE A 329 -4.90 9.77 -3.15
C ILE A 329 -5.11 10.74 -2.00
N MET A 330 -5.95 11.76 -2.25
CA MET A 330 -6.34 12.73 -1.24
C MET A 330 -7.67 12.32 -0.61
N VAL A 331 -7.66 12.04 0.68
CA VAL A 331 -8.86 11.79 1.47
C VAL A 331 -9.22 13.04 2.23
N SER A 332 -10.18 13.80 1.70
CA SER A 332 -10.62 15.07 2.31
C SER A 332 -11.93 14.91 3.06
N ARG A 333 -12.02 15.48 4.26
CA ARG A 333 -13.22 15.63 5.08
C ARG A 333 -13.29 17.06 5.62
N ALA A 334 -14.43 17.45 6.15
CA ALA A 334 -14.68 18.84 6.59
C ALA A 334 -13.60 19.48 7.49
N ARG A 335 -12.80 18.66 8.18
CA ARG A 335 -11.76 19.13 9.11
C ARG A 335 -10.36 18.57 8.83
N TYR A 336 -10.20 17.64 7.86
CA TYR A 336 -8.94 16.96 7.57
C TYR A 336 -8.79 16.74 6.09
N SER A 337 -7.58 16.91 5.59
CA SER A 337 -7.15 16.44 4.27
C SER A 337 -5.87 15.65 4.48
N VAL A 338 -5.92 14.38 4.14
CA VAL A 338 -4.79 13.46 4.31
C VAL A 338 -4.45 12.88 2.95
N GLU A 339 -3.18 12.90 2.61
CA GLU A 339 -2.65 12.28 1.41
C GLU A 339 -2.10 10.90 1.76
N TYR A 340 -2.49 9.88 0.97
CA TYR A 340 -1.94 8.54 1.06
C TYR A 340 -1.23 8.17 -0.24
N PRO A 341 -0.03 7.58 -0.18
CA PRO A 341 0.63 6.99 -1.34
C PRO A 341 -0.24 5.90 -1.98
N ALA A 342 -0.22 5.83 -3.30
CA ALA A 342 -1.03 4.91 -4.09
C ALA A 342 -0.34 4.53 -5.41
N ASN A 343 0.97 4.24 -5.36
CA ASN A 343 1.73 3.77 -6.51
C ASN A 343 1.57 2.26 -6.66
N PHE A 344 0.56 1.83 -7.40
CA PHE A 344 0.27 0.42 -7.68
C PHE A 344 0.20 0.17 -9.19
N THR A 345 0.36 -1.09 -9.59
CA THR A 345 0.02 -1.57 -10.93
C THR A 345 -1.41 -2.07 -10.91
N LEU A 346 -2.27 -1.50 -11.75
CA LEU A 346 -3.64 -1.99 -11.92
C LEU A 346 -3.63 -3.20 -12.86
N VAL A 347 -4.13 -4.31 -12.37
CA VAL A 347 -4.49 -5.47 -13.19
C VAL A 347 -6.00 -5.63 -13.11
N ALA A 348 -6.68 -5.45 -14.21
CA ALA A 348 -8.13 -5.60 -14.28
C ALA A 348 -8.50 -6.83 -15.12
N ALA A 349 -9.60 -7.48 -14.79
CA ALA A 349 -10.11 -8.60 -15.56
C ALA A 349 -11.60 -8.40 -15.86
N MET A 350 -12.04 -8.84 -17.04
CA MET A 350 -13.44 -8.83 -17.41
C MET A 350 -13.78 -9.95 -18.39
N ASN A 351 -15.06 -10.26 -18.49
CA ASN A 351 -15.59 -11.08 -19.55
C ASN A 351 -15.82 -10.24 -20.82
N PRO A 352 -15.80 -10.84 -22.01
CA PRO A 352 -16.01 -10.10 -23.27
C PRO A 352 -17.45 -9.60 -23.45
N CYS A 353 -18.40 -10.17 -22.72
CA CYS A 353 -19.83 -9.80 -22.74
C CYS A 353 -20.54 -10.37 -21.49
N PRO A 354 -21.83 -10.05 -21.25
CA PRO A 354 -22.58 -10.59 -20.10
C PRO A 354 -22.65 -12.13 -20.04
N CYS A 355 -22.78 -12.84 -21.16
CA CYS A 355 -22.76 -14.30 -21.16
C CYS A 355 -21.33 -14.89 -21.12
N GLY A 356 -20.30 -14.06 -21.39
CA GLY A 356 -18.89 -14.45 -21.34
C GLY A 356 -18.32 -15.10 -22.62
N TYR A 357 -19.11 -15.24 -23.69
CA TYR A 357 -18.70 -16.03 -24.86
C TYR A 357 -18.62 -15.23 -26.17
N TYR A 358 -18.64 -13.90 -26.12
CA TYR A 358 -18.43 -13.10 -27.33
C TYR A 358 -17.03 -13.38 -27.90
N ASN A 359 -16.95 -13.66 -29.22
CA ASN A 359 -15.73 -14.09 -29.92
C ASN A 359 -15.08 -15.39 -29.38
N HIS A 360 -15.84 -16.22 -28.67
CA HIS A 360 -15.30 -17.49 -28.19
C HIS A 360 -15.16 -18.50 -29.36
N PRO A 361 -14.04 -19.24 -29.46
CA PRO A 361 -13.77 -20.09 -30.62
C PRO A 361 -14.74 -21.28 -30.79
N THR A 362 -15.37 -21.75 -29.70
CA THR A 362 -16.20 -22.97 -29.70
C THR A 362 -17.58 -22.80 -29.08
N LYS A 363 -17.89 -21.67 -28.43
CA LYS A 363 -19.18 -21.41 -27.79
C LYS A 363 -19.82 -20.16 -28.39
N GLU A 364 -21.11 -20.25 -28.70
CA GLU A 364 -21.84 -19.11 -29.24
C GLU A 364 -22.22 -18.10 -28.15
N CYS A 365 -22.15 -16.84 -28.50
CA CYS A 365 -22.62 -15.74 -27.66
C CYS A 365 -24.15 -15.66 -27.70
N THR A 366 -24.80 -15.75 -26.55
CA THR A 366 -26.27 -15.66 -26.41
C THR A 366 -26.78 -14.27 -26.09
N CYS A 367 -25.93 -13.26 -26.10
CA CYS A 367 -26.31 -11.89 -25.78
C CYS A 367 -27.20 -11.27 -26.86
N PRO A 368 -28.26 -10.57 -26.48
CA PRO A 368 -29.08 -9.86 -27.45
C PRO A 368 -28.32 -8.71 -28.11
N PRO A 369 -28.75 -8.23 -29.30
CA PRO A 369 -28.12 -7.11 -30.01
C PRO A 369 -27.90 -5.89 -29.08
N GLY A 370 -26.72 -5.28 -29.14
CA GLY A 370 -26.34 -4.13 -28.32
C GLY A 370 -26.02 -4.41 -26.85
N ALA A 371 -26.20 -5.65 -26.36
CA ALA A 371 -25.86 -5.98 -24.97
C ALA A 371 -24.35 -5.93 -24.71
N VAL A 372 -23.54 -6.38 -25.65
CA VAL A 372 -22.07 -6.32 -25.57
C VAL A 372 -21.62 -4.87 -25.48
N HIS A 373 -22.13 -3.99 -26.34
CA HIS A 373 -21.78 -2.57 -26.33
C HIS A 373 -22.19 -1.88 -25.00
N ARG A 374 -23.39 -2.17 -24.48
CA ARG A 374 -23.82 -1.63 -23.17
C ARG A 374 -22.97 -2.15 -22.02
N TYR A 375 -22.53 -3.40 -22.06
CA TYR A 375 -21.65 -3.98 -21.06
C TYR A 375 -20.27 -3.31 -21.05
N MET A 376 -19.67 -3.15 -22.23
CA MET A 376 -18.41 -2.43 -22.39
C MET A 376 -18.53 -0.95 -21.97
N GLY A 377 -19.64 -0.30 -22.27
CA GLY A 377 -19.92 1.09 -21.92
C GLY A 377 -20.07 1.36 -20.39
N ARG A 378 -20.09 0.33 -19.55
CA ARG A 378 -20.02 0.50 -18.09
C ARG A 378 -18.66 1.04 -17.65
N ILE A 379 -17.59 0.72 -18.39
CA ILE A 379 -16.25 1.25 -18.16
C ILE A 379 -16.14 2.56 -18.94
N SER A 380 -15.80 3.65 -18.25
CA SER A 380 -15.65 4.94 -18.92
C SER A 380 -14.44 4.99 -19.84
N GLY A 381 -14.55 5.70 -20.97
CA GLY A 381 -13.42 5.94 -21.87
C GLY A 381 -12.19 6.49 -21.14
N PRO A 382 -12.34 7.53 -20.28
CA PRO A 382 -11.23 8.05 -19.50
C PRO A 382 -10.53 7.05 -18.59
N LEU A 383 -11.19 6.00 -18.09
CA LEU A 383 -10.55 4.93 -17.32
C LEU A 383 -9.81 3.96 -18.25
N LEU A 384 -10.43 3.57 -19.38
CA LEU A 384 -9.78 2.73 -20.40
C LEU A 384 -8.52 3.42 -20.97
N ASP A 385 -8.55 4.71 -21.15
CA ASP A 385 -7.38 5.51 -21.57
C ASP A 385 -6.20 5.40 -20.59
N ARG A 386 -6.41 5.02 -19.32
CA ARG A 386 -5.36 4.84 -18.32
C ARG A 386 -4.85 3.42 -18.19
N ILE A 387 -5.43 2.51 -18.95
CA ILE A 387 -4.97 1.12 -19.07
C ILE A 387 -4.11 1.03 -20.32
N ASP A 388 -2.83 0.66 -20.15
CA ASP A 388 -1.85 0.69 -21.21
C ASP A 388 -1.93 -0.55 -22.11
N LEU A 389 -2.16 -1.71 -21.50
CA LEU A 389 -2.17 -3.02 -22.14
C LEU A 389 -3.54 -3.66 -22.04
N GLN A 390 -4.08 -4.08 -23.16
CA GLN A 390 -5.34 -4.83 -23.25
C GLN A 390 -5.03 -6.16 -23.94
N VAL A 391 -5.28 -7.26 -23.24
CA VAL A 391 -4.90 -8.61 -23.71
C VAL A 391 -6.08 -9.58 -23.62
N GLU A 392 -6.28 -10.36 -24.69
CA GLU A 392 -7.26 -11.42 -24.71
C GLU A 392 -6.70 -12.70 -24.06
N VAL A 393 -7.45 -13.26 -23.11
CA VAL A 393 -7.12 -14.51 -22.43
C VAL A 393 -7.97 -15.63 -23.02
N THR A 394 -7.39 -16.35 -23.95
CA THR A 394 -8.06 -17.50 -24.60
C THR A 394 -8.02 -18.73 -23.70
N PRO A 395 -9.06 -19.58 -23.71
CA PRO A 395 -9.01 -20.87 -23.01
C PRO A 395 -7.87 -21.73 -23.53
N VAL A 396 -7.11 -22.36 -22.62
CA VAL A 396 -6.03 -23.26 -22.99
C VAL A 396 -6.62 -24.58 -23.53
N ALA A 397 -6.09 -25.07 -24.62
CA ALA A 397 -6.52 -26.34 -25.19
C ALA A 397 -6.20 -27.52 -24.23
N ILE A 398 -7.10 -28.50 -24.12
CA ILE A 398 -6.93 -29.66 -23.23
C ILE A 398 -5.60 -30.37 -23.48
N GLY A 399 -5.15 -30.44 -24.74
CA GLY A 399 -3.85 -31.04 -25.10
C GLY A 399 -2.64 -30.29 -24.56
N GLU A 400 -2.74 -28.95 -24.33
CA GLU A 400 -1.67 -28.17 -23.73
C GLU A 400 -1.67 -28.32 -22.19
N ILE A 401 -2.85 -28.47 -21.58
CA ILE A 401 -2.99 -28.70 -20.13
C ILE A 401 -2.35 -30.02 -19.72
N SER A 402 -2.49 -31.04 -20.55
CA SER A 402 -1.95 -32.39 -20.29
C SER A 402 -0.44 -32.53 -20.55
N GLN A 403 0.21 -31.52 -21.14
CA GLN A 403 1.65 -31.58 -21.37
C GLN A 403 2.43 -31.46 -20.04
N VAL A 404 3.36 -32.41 -19.85
CA VAL A 404 4.22 -32.48 -18.64
C VAL A 404 5.31 -31.40 -18.63
N ARG A 405 5.55 -30.69 -19.77
CA ARG A 405 6.61 -29.69 -19.83
C ARG A 405 6.29 -28.50 -18.90
N PRO A 406 7.18 -28.17 -17.96
CA PRO A 406 7.02 -26.98 -17.13
C PRO A 406 7.05 -25.72 -18.03
N SER A 407 6.22 -24.74 -17.67
CA SER A 407 6.31 -23.42 -18.26
C SER A 407 7.52 -22.66 -17.69
N GLU A 408 7.82 -21.51 -18.28
CA GLU A 408 8.89 -20.64 -17.80
C GLU A 408 8.62 -20.19 -16.33
N PRO A 409 9.60 -20.33 -15.41
CA PRO A 409 9.43 -19.97 -14.02
C PRO A 409 9.41 -18.46 -13.82
N SER A 410 8.72 -18.00 -12.79
CA SER A 410 8.66 -16.57 -12.39
C SER A 410 10.06 -15.96 -12.22
N ALA A 411 11.03 -16.71 -11.72
CA ALA A 411 12.40 -16.23 -11.52
C ALA A 411 13.06 -15.76 -12.81
N ALA A 412 12.90 -16.52 -13.91
CA ALA A 412 13.48 -16.15 -15.21
C ALA A 412 12.82 -14.88 -15.80
N ILE A 413 11.49 -14.77 -15.68
CA ILE A 413 10.77 -13.56 -16.11
C ILE A 413 11.21 -12.36 -15.26
N ARG A 414 11.27 -12.53 -13.94
CA ARG A 414 11.68 -11.48 -13.00
C ARG A 414 13.08 -10.96 -13.28
N GLU A 415 14.01 -11.81 -13.64
CA GLU A 415 15.36 -11.40 -14.00
C GLU A 415 15.39 -10.46 -15.22
N ARG A 416 14.59 -10.74 -16.26
CA ARG A 416 14.45 -9.84 -17.42
C ARG A 416 13.80 -8.51 -17.04
N VAL A 417 12.78 -8.58 -16.17
CA VAL A 417 12.09 -7.39 -15.62
C VAL A 417 13.07 -6.52 -14.82
N ILE A 418 13.92 -7.12 -13.97
CA ILE A 418 14.93 -6.38 -13.20
C ILE A 418 15.89 -5.66 -14.13
N ARG A 419 16.45 -6.36 -15.13
CA ARG A 419 17.36 -5.73 -16.11
C ARG A 419 16.71 -4.55 -16.83
N ALA A 420 15.46 -4.68 -17.26
CA ALA A 420 14.73 -3.58 -17.88
C ALA A 420 14.51 -2.39 -16.92
N ARG A 421 14.28 -2.67 -15.63
CA ARG A 421 14.15 -1.64 -14.60
C ARG A 421 15.46 -0.94 -14.28
N GLU A 422 16.58 -1.63 -14.35
CA GLU A 422 17.92 -1.04 -14.21
C GLU A 422 18.20 -0.03 -15.34
N VAL A 423 17.83 -0.37 -16.58
CA VAL A 423 17.91 0.57 -17.72
C VAL A 423 17.05 1.82 -17.49
N GLN A 424 15.85 1.65 -16.93
CA GLN A 424 14.97 2.76 -16.60
C GLN A 424 15.49 3.59 -15.42
N ALA A 425 16.04 2.96 -14.39
CA ALA A 425 16.66 3.65 -13.26
C ALA A 425 17.82 4.55 -13.70
N GLU A 426 18.66 4.07 -14.63
CA GLU A 426 19.72 4.87 -15.23
C GLU A 426 19.16 6.04 -16.06
N ARG A 427 18.13 5.79 -16.88
CA ARG A 427 17.46 6.81 -17.72
C ARG A 427 16.86 7.93 -16.87
N PHE A 428 16.28 7.61 -15.74
CA PHE A 428 15.55 8.56 -14.88
C PHE A 428 16.35 9.01 -13.65
N ARG A 429 17.65 8.73 -13.59
CA ARG A 429 18.51 9.07 -12.45
C ARG A 429 18.39 10.54 -12.01
N GLU A 430 18.28 11.46 -12.98
CA GLU A 430 18.19 12.90 -12.73
C GLU A 430 16.74 13.42 -12.71
N VAL A 431 15.74 12.52 -12.78
CA VAL A 431 14.33 12.90 -12.86
C VAL A 431 13.60 12.48 -11.57
N PRO A 432 13.45 13.38 -10.59
CA PRO A 432 12.83 13.05 -9.31
C PRO A 432 11.41 12.49 -9.47
N GLY A 433 11.10 11.43 -8.75
CA GLY A 433 9.75 10.84 -8.67
C GLY A 433 9.34 10.03 -9.90
N VAL A 434 10.23 9.80 -10.88
CA VAL A 434 9.97 8.93 -12.06
C VAL A 434 10.85 7.70 -11.98
N HIS A 435 10.24 6.52 -11.91
CA HIS A 435 10.94 5.26 -11.73
C HIS A 435 10.66 4.25 -12.86
N THR A 436 9.66 4.51 -13.69
CA THR A 436 9.23 3.59 -14.75
C THR A 436 8.75 4.31 -15.99
N ASN A 437 8.79 3.63 -17.14
CA ASN A 437 8.35 4.20 -18.40
C ASN A 437 6.89 4.64 -18.40
N ALA A 438 6.00 3.95 -17.67
CA ALA A 438 4.60 4.36 -17.55
C ALA A 438 4.43 5.76 -16.93
N MET A 439 5.39 6.20 -16.11
CA MET A 439 5.34 7.50 -15.44
C MET A 439 5.83 8.67 -16.31
N MET A 440 6.42 8.42 -17.47
CA MET A 440 6.88 9.49 -18.37
C MET A 440 5.75 10.44 -18.74
N ASN A 441 6.03 11.74 -18.77
CA ASN A 441 5.16 12.76 -19.34
C ASN A 441 5.50 13.04 -20.82
N ALA A 442 4.71 13.89 -21.48
CA ALA A 442 4.89 14.20 -22.90
C ALA A 442 6.27 14.82 -23.25
N ARG A 443 6.92 15.55 -22.32
CA ARG A 443 8.27 16.07 -22.50
C ARG A 443 9.29 14.92 -22.52
N MET A 444 9.20 14.02 -21.56
CA MET A 444 10.07 12.86 -21.43
C MET A 444 9.93 11.90 -22.61
N LEU A 445 8.70 11.74 -23.15
CA LEU A 445 8.50 10.92 -24.35
C LEU A 445 9.30 11.45 -25.56
N ARG A 446 9.35 12.77 -25.75
CA ARG A 446 10.15 13.37 -26.83
C ARG A 446 11.65 13.20 -26.62
N GLU A 447 12.09 13.19 -25.35
CA GLU A 447 13.48 13.10 -24.97
C GLU A 447 14.01 11.65 -25.00
N PHE A 448 13.27 10.72 -24.38
CA PHE A 448 13.71 9.34 -24.15
C PHE A 448 13.15 8.31 -25.13
N CYS A 449 12.22 8.71 -25.99
CA CYS A 449 11.55 7.82 -26.94
C CYS A 449 11.62 8.35 -28.38
N PRO A 450 12.83 8.68 -28.93
CA PRO A 450 12.93 9.09 -30.32
C PRO A 450 12.48 7.94 -31.22
N LEU A 451 11.67 8.27 -32.25
CA LEU A 451 11.20 7.31 -33.25
C LEU A 451 11.92 7.62 -34.57
N ASP A 452 12.42 6.60 -35.23
CA ASP A 452 12.89 6.71 -36.60
C ASP A 452 11.71 6.97 -37.57
N GLN A 453 12.01 7.25 -38.84
CA GLN A 453 10.95 7.58 -39.79
C GLN A 453 10.03 6.40 -40.06
N VAL A 454 10.53 5.17 -40.11
CA VAL A 454 9.74 3.95 -40.36
C VAL A 454 8.79 3.68 -39.21
N ALA A 455 9.29 3.79 -37.99
CA ALA A 455 8.50 3.63 -36.75
C ALA A 455 7.38 4.70 -36.66
N ARG A 456 7.71 5.96 -36.99
CA ARG A 456 6.74 7.06 -36.97
C ARG A 456 5.63 6.84 -38.01
N GLU A 457 5.98 6.50 -39.25
CA GLU A 457 4.99 6.22 -40.30
C GLU A 457 4.10 5.01 -39.95
N LEU A 458 4.66 3.97 -39.31
CA LEU A 458 3.88 2.83 -38.85
C LEU A 458 2.85 3.26 -37.79
N LEU A 459 3.27 4.06 -36.83
CA LEU A 459 2.40 4.54 -35.75
C LEU A 459 1.31 5.46 -36.29
N GLU A 460 1.65 6.41 -37.18
CA GLU A 460 0.67 7.30 -37.82
C GLU A 460 -0.39 6.53 -38.62
N ARG A 461 0.01 5.54 -39.40
CA ARG A 461 -0.92 4.64 -40.11
C ARG A 461 -1.83 3.88 -39.14
N ALA A 462 -1.28 3.39 -38.03
CA ALA A 462 -2.08 2.68 -37.02
C ALA A 462 -3.08 3.62 -36.34
N MET A 463 -2.68 4.86 -36.01
CA MET A 463 -3.55 5.88 -35.41
C MET A 463 -4.77 6.15 -36.30
N VAL A 464 -4.56 6.36 -37.59
CA VAL A 464 -5.64 6.61 -38.55
C VAL A 464 -6.51 5.37 -38.75
N ARG A 465 -5.90 4.20 -38.97
CA ARG A 465 -6.62 2.95 -39.26
C ARG A 465 -7.47 2.45 -38.10
N LEU A 466 -7.04 2.65 -36.87
CA LEU A 466 -7.67 2.17 -35.65
C LEU A 466 -8.46 3.25 -34.92
N ASP A 467 -8.51 4.49 -35.46
CA ASP A 467 -9.17 5.66 -34.86
C ASP A 467 -8.73 5.89 -33.41
N LEU A 468 -7.39 5.91 -33.21
CA LEU A 468 -6.79 6.01 -31.87
C LEU A 468 -6.65 7.48 -31.42
N SER A 469 -6.85 7.74 -30.14
CA SER A 469 -6.69 9.06 -29.55
C SER A 469 -5.21 9.46 -29.37
N ALA A 470 -4.94 10.77 -29.21
CA ALA A 470 -3.60 11.26 -28.87
C ALA A 470 -3.05 10.62 -27.57
N ARG A 471 -3.92 10.29 -26.60
CA ARG A 471 -3.52 9.57 -25.38
C ARG A 471 -3.07 8.15 -25.69
N ALA A 472 -3.72 7.48 -26.64
CA ALA A 472 -3.31 6.15 -27.09
C ALA A 472 -1.92 6.19 -27.74
N TYR A 473 -1.59 7.27 -28.47
CA TYR A 473 -0.24 7.49 -29.00
C TYR A 473 0.81 7.44 -27.87
N ASP A 474 0.65 8.26 -26.83
CA ASP A 474 1.60 8.31 -25.71
C ASP A 474 1.75 6.94 -25.04
N ARG A 475 0.65 6.21 -24.86
CA ARG A 475 0.65 4.86 -24.25
C ARG A 475 1.39 3.85 -25.10
N ILE A 476 1.14 3.83 -26.39
CA ILE A 476 1.83 2.94 -27.34
C ILE A 476 3.34 3.19 -27.29
N VAL A 477 3.77 4.45 -27.30
CA VAL A 477 5.20 4.81 -27.28
C VAL A 477 5.84 4.37 -25.94
N LYS A 478 5.17 4.56 -24.79
CA LYS A 478 5.65 4.09 -23.48
C LYS A 478 5.82 2.58 -23.43
N VAL A 479 4.84 1.84 -23.96
CA VAL A 479 4.87 0.37 -24.03
C VAL A 479 5.98 -0.08 -24.97
N ALA A 480 6.11 0.53 -26.15
CA ALA A 480 7.18 0.23 -27.11
C ALA A 480 8.57 0.48 -26.50
N ARG A 481 8.74 1.57 -25.72
CA ARG A 481 9.99 1.81 -24.98
C ARG A 481 10.29 0.69 -23.99
N THR A 482 9.28 0.21 -23.29
CA THR A 482 9.44 -0.90 -22.33
C THR A 482 9.80 -2.21 -23.03
N ILE A 483 9.20 -2.49 -24.18
CA ILE A 483 9.53 -3.66 -24.99
C ILE A 483 11.00 -3.60 -25.44
N ALA A 484 11.46 -2.44 -25.91
CA ALA A 484 12.85 -2.24 -26.27
C ALA A 484 13.81 -2.38 -25.08
N ASP A 485 13.43 -1.91 -23.88
CA ASP A 485 14.22 -2.07 -22.65
C ASP A 485 14.33 -3.55 -22.22
N LEU A 486 13.33 -4.37 -22.48
CA LEU A 486 13.37 -5.82 -22.23
C LEU A 486 14.32 -6.56 -23.18
N GLU A 487 14.52 -6.05 -24.39
CA GLU A 487 15.45 -6.60 -25.38
C GLU A 487 16.89 -6.08 -25.21
N GLY A 488 17.06 -5.02 -24.41
CA GLY A 488 18.33 -4.37 -24.12
C GLY A 488 18.23 -2.84 -24.33
N PRO A 489 19.31 -2.09 -24.19
CA PRO A 489 19.30 -0.62 -24.34
C PRO A 489 19.21 -0.18 -25.81
N ALA A 490 18.30 -0.75 -26.59
CA ALA A 490 18.10 -0.46 -27.99
C ALA A 490 17.14 0.72 -28.22
N ASP A 491 17.22 1.34 -29.39
CA ASP A 491 16.25 2.33 -29.84
C ASP A 491 14.89 1.66 -30.14
N ILE A 492 13.82 2.46 -30.09
CA ILE A 492 12.49 1.96 -30.43
C ILE A 492 12.38 1.72 -31.92
N GLY A 493 12.34 0.46 -32.34
CA GLY A 493 12.14 0.07 -33.74
C GLY A 493 10.66 -0.25 -34.07
N ALA A 494 10.39 -0.46 -35.37
CA ALA A 494 9.06 -0.78 -35.88
C ALA A 494 8.46 -2.06 -35.26
N ALA A 495 9.27 -3.08 -34.93
CA ALA A 495 8.82 -4.31 -34.28
C ALA A 495 8.26 -4.03 -32.88
N HIS A 496 8.91 -3.20 -32.07
CA HIS A 496 8.48 -2.82 -30.73
C HIS A 496 7.13 -2.07 -30.79
N LEU A 497 6.97 -1.17 -31.77
CA LEU A 497 5.70 -0.47 -32.00
C LEU A 497 4.59 -1.39 -32.47
N ALA A 498 4.89 -2.32 -33.37
CA ALA A 498 3.91 -3.30 -33.83
C ALA A 498 3.37 -4.17 -32.68
N GLU A 499 4.25 -4.64 -31.78
CA GLU A 499 3.86 -5.36 -30.58
C GLU A 499 3.01 -4.46 -29.66
N ALA A 500 3.42 -3.21 -29.40
CA ALA A 500 2.71 -2.28 -28.53
C ALA A 500 1.31 -1.92 -29.05
N ILE A 501 1.14 -1.74 -30.38
CA ILE A 501 -0.15 -1.47 -31.03
C ILE A 501 -1.13 -2.63 -30.83
N ASN A 502 -0.66 -3.89 -30.83
CA ASN A 502 -1.53 -5.05 -30.63
C ASN A 502 -2.20 -5.06 -29.24
N TYR A 503 -1.60 -4.42 -28.24
CA TYR A 503 -2.19 -4.31 -26.90
C TYR A 503 -3.27 -3.23 -26.77
N ARG A 504 -3.74 -2.62 -27.86
CA ARG A 504 -4.84 -1.63 -27.88
C ARG A 504 -6.09 -2.18 -28.57
N SER A 505 -6.46 -3.43 -28.31
CA SER A 505 -7.54 -4.15 -28.99
C SER A 505 -8.93 -3.56 -28.76
N LEU A 506 -9.22 -3.00 -27.58
CA LEU A 506 -10.52 -2.36 -27.26
C LEU A 506 -10.69 -0.96 -27.83
N ASP A 507 -9.61 -0.31 -28.23
CA ASP A 507 -9.68 1.01 -28.88
C ASP A 507 -10.20 0.87 -30.33
N ARG A 508 -10.24 -0.35 -30.85
CA ARG A 508 -10.80 -0.63 -32.16
C ARG A 508 -12.32 -0.45 -32.07
N GLY A 509 -12.86 0.57 -32.72
CA GLY A 509 -14.29 0.92 -32.70
C GLY A 509 -15.26 -0.16 -33.22
N SER A 510 -14.78 -1.38 -33.46
CA SER A 510 -15.53 -2.56 -33.91
C SER A 510 -15.86 -3.56 -32.79
N TRP A 511 -15.34 -3.36 -31.55
CA TRP A 511 -15.63 -4.27 -30.46
C TRP A 511 -17.10 -4.18 -30.02
N GLY A 512 -17.86 -5.26 -30.21
CA GLY A 512 -19.28 -5.32 -29.82
C GLY A 512 -20.27 -4.69 -30.81
N ARG A 513 -19.85 -4.38 -32.04
CA ARG A 513 -20.74 -3.99 -33.15
C ARG A 513 -21.28 -5.21 -33.89
#